data_73824c32b4e310b1540e82b344d49598
#
_entry.id   73824c32b4e310b1540e82b344d49598
#
_cell.length_a   1.000
_cell.length_b   1.000
_cell.length_c   1.000
_cell.angle_alpha   90.00
_cell.angle_beta   90.00
_cell.angle_gamma   90.00
#
_symmetry.space_group_name_H-M   'P 1'
#
loop_
_entity.id
_entity.type
_entity.pdbx_description
1 polymer ?
#
loop_
_entity_poly.entity_id
_entity_poly.type
_entity_poly.pdbx_seq_one_letter_code
_entity_poly.pdbx_strand_id
1 'polypeptide(L)'
;MAMTRFLAIVLTVFMCVGVAADEGMWTFDNVPRDTIARKYQVTLTDQWLQRLQQSVVRLESGCTGSFVSAEGLILTNHHCSAECLSDLSTAQRDLIAQ
;
A
#
# COMPACT_ATOMS: atom_id res chain seq x y z
N MET A 1 -41.35 16.24 21.92
CA MET A 1 -39.97 16.19 22.48
C MET A 1 -39.46 14.76 22.73
N ALA A 2 -40.23 13.85 23.29
CA ALA A 2 -39.79 12.45 23.54
C ALA A 2 -39.50 11.64 22.24
N MET A 3 -40.38 11.76 21.26
CA MET A 3 -40.30 11.05 19.96
C MET A 3 -39.07 11.50 19.16
N THR A 4 -38.74 12.79 19.17
CA THR A 4 -37.56 13.32 18.48
C THR A 4 -36.28 12.85 19.14
N ARG A 5 -36.23 12.73 20.47
CA ARG A 5 -35.08 12.19 21.20
C ARG A 5 -34.91 10.69 20.95
N PHE A 6 -36.02 9.95 20.91
CA PHE A 6 -35.98 8.52 20.59
C PHE A 6 -35.48 8.27 19.16
N LEU A 7 -35.95 9.04 18.18
CA LEU A 7 -35.51 8.94 16.79
C LEU A 7 -34.02 9.28 16.64
N ALA A 8 -33.54 10.29 17.36
CA ALA A 8 -32.10 10.66 17.37
C ALA A 8 -31.23 9.55 17.95
N ILE A 9 -31.66 8.91 19.04
CA ILE A 9 -30.92 7.79 19.66
C ILE A 9 -30.86 6.58 18.71
N VAL A 10 -31.97 6.22 18.07
CA VAL A 10 -32.03 5.13 17.11
C VAL A 10 -31.14 5.41 15.90
N LEU A 11 -31.11 6.66 15.40
CA LEU A 11 -30.25 7.06 14.28
C LEU A 11 -28.76 7.00 14.65
N THR A 12 -28.41 7.40 15.89
CA THR A 12 -27.03 7.36 16.38
C THR A 12 -26.54 5.92 16.57
N VAL A 13 -27.38 5.03 17.06
CA VAL A 13 -27.06 3.61 17.24
C VAL A 13 -26.88 2.93 15.87
N PHE A 14 -27.65 3.31 14.85
CA PHE A 14 -27.54 2.76 13.49
C PHE A 14 -26.27 3.25 12.76
N MET A 15 -25.71 4.40 13.12
CA MET A 15 -24.45 4.91 12.55
C MET A 15 -23.18 4.27 13.15
N CYS A 16 -23.31 3.52 14.23
CA CYS A 16 -22.22 2.75 14.85
C CYS A 16 -22.07 1.35 14.24
N VAL A 17 -22.36 1.17 12.94
CA VAL A 17 -21.94 -0.04 12.23
C VAL A 17 -20.41 0.04 12.12
N GLY A 18 -19.74 -0.65 13.03
CA GLY A 18 -18.27 -0.66 13.07
C GLY A 18 -17.73 -1.11 11.72
N VAL A 19 -16.92 -0.28 11.11
CA VAL A 19 -16.08 -0.70 9.97
C VAL A 19 -15.04 -1.66 10.57
N ALA A 20 -15.33 -2.95 10.54
CA ALA A 20 -14.36 -3.96 10.91
C ALA A 20 -13.29 -4.00 9.81
N ALA A 21 -12.10 -3.49 10.13
CA ALA A 21 -10.94 -3.69 9.29
C ALA A 21 -10.50 -5.16 9.37
N ASP A 22 -9.99 -5.70 8.29
CA ASP A 22 -9.37 -7.02 8.32
C ASP A 22 -8.04 -6.94 9.07
N GLU A 23 -7.88 -7.81 10.04
CA GLU A 23 -6.62 -7.95 10.77
C GLU A 23 -5.73 -8.97 10.09
N GLY A 24 -4.44 -8.70 10.07
CA GLY A 24 -3.42 -9.63 9.65
C GLY A 24 -2.33 -8.98 8.81
N MET A 25 -1.17 -9.61 8.88
CA MET A 25 -0.04 -9.35 7.99
C MET A 25 0.30 -10.67 7.31
N TRP A 26 0.08 -10.75 6.01
CA TRP A 26 0.30 -11.98 5.25
C TRP A 26 1.50 -11.84 4.35
N THR A 27 2.27 -12.92 4.26
CA THR A 27 3.35 -13.06 3.30
C THR A 27 2.79 -13.52 1.95
N PHE A 28 3.55 -13.35 0.87
CA PHE A 28 3.10 -13.71 -0.48
C PHE A 28 2.79 -15.20 -0.66
N ASP A 29 3.41 -16.06 0.14
CA ASP A 29 3.19 -17.51 0.15
C ASP A 29 1.97 -17.93 1.00
N ASN A 30 1.44 -17.03 1.83
CA ASN A 30 0.30 -17.31 2.72
C ASN A 30 -0.79 -16.24 2.64
N VAL A 31 -1.16 -15.82 1.45
CA VAL A 31 -2.24 -14.84 1.23
C VAL A 31 -3.59 -15.53 1.42
N PRO A 32 -4.55 -14.97 2.21
CA PRO A 32 -5.86 -15.55 2.45
C PRO A 32 -6.82 -15.34 1.25
N ARG A 33 -6.51 -15.98 0.12
CA ARG A 33 -7.19 -15.77 -1.18
C ARG A 33 -8.68 -15.99 -1.11
N ASP A 34 -9.12 -17.04 -0.40
CA ASP A 34 -10.56 -17.36 -0.28
C ASP A 34 -11.33 -16.30 0.50
N THR A 35 -10.69 -15.73 1.53
CA THR A 35 -11.29 -14.65 2.30
C THR A 35 -11.40 -13.37 1.46
N ILE A 36 -10.34 -13.04 0.73
CA ILE A 36 -10.32 -11.89 -0.18
C ILE A 36 -11.37 -12.06 -1.29
N ALA A 37 -11.43 -13.25 -1.90
CA ALA A 37 -12.41 -13.51 -2.95
C ALA A 37 -13.86 -13.39 -2.45
N ARG A 38 -14.16 -13.93 -1.26
CA ARG A 38 -15.51 -13.86 -0.69
C ARG A 38 -15.89 -12.45 -0.26
N LYS A 39 -14.97 -11.73 0.41
CA LYS A 39 -15.29 -10.44 1.03
C LYS A 39 -15.23 -9.29 0.03
N TYR A 40 -14.25 -9.29 -0.85
CA TYR A 40 -13.96 -8.18 -1.77
C TYR A 40 -14.30 -8.48 -3.23
N GLN A 41 -14.75 -9.70 -3.55
CA GLN A 41 -15.04 -10.16 -4.92
C GLN A 41 -13.81 -10.02 -5.85
N VAL A 42 -12.61 -10.19 -5.30
CA VAL A 42 -11.34 -10.10 -6.02
C VAL A 42 -10.67 -11.46 -6.04
N THR A 43 -10.34 -11.96 -7.22
CA THR A 43 -9.60 -13.22 -7.40
C THR A 43 -8.11 -12.93 -7.58
N LEU A 44 -7.30 -13.36 -6.63
CA LEU A 44 -5.84 -13.26 -6.71
C LEU A 44 -5.27 -14.51 -7.38
N THR A 45 -4.83 -14.37 -8.63
CA THR A 45 -4.19 -15.46 -9.38
C THR A 45 -2.73 -15.65 -8.98
N ASP A 46 -2.19 -16.85 -9.18
CA ASP A 46 -0.76 -17.12 -8.97
C ASP A 46 0.12 -16.20 -9.80
N GLN A 47 -0.25 -15.97 -11.05
CA GLN A 47 0.47 -15.09 -11.95
C GLN A 47 0.52 -13.64 -11.42
N TRP A 48 -0.58 -13.14 -10.85
CA TRP A 48 -0.64 -11.80 -10.29
C TRP A 48 0.26 -11.68 -9.05
N LEU A 49 0.19 -12.64 -8.14
CA LEU A 49 1.03 -12.67 -6.93
C LEU A 49 2.51 -12.80 -7.28
N GLN A 50 2.86 -13.66 -8.23
CA GLN A 50 4.23 -13.83 -8.70
C GLN A 50 4.76 -12.53 -9.33
N ARG A 51 3.98 -11.87 -10.16
CA ARG A 51 4.37 -10.58 -10.76
C ARG A 51 4.60 -9.52 -9.69
N LEU A 52 3.70 -9.43 -8.71
CA LEU A 52 3.84 -8.49 -7.59
C LEU A 52 5.11 -8.77 -6.78
N GLN A 53 5.36 -10.04 -6.43
CA GLN A 53 6.54 -10.46 -5.69
C GLN A 53 7.85 -10.15 -6.44
N GLN A 54 7.87 -10.37 -7.76
CA GLN A 54 9.04 -10.10 -8.60
C GLN A 54 9.28 -8.61 -8.86
N SER A 55 8.27 -7.76 -8.67
CA SER A 55 8.41 -6.32 -8.84
C SER A 55 8.97 -5.60 -7.62
N VAL A 56 8.95 -6.23 -6.45
CA VAL A 56 9.46 -5.62 -5.21
C VAL A 56 10.98 -5.79 -5.11
N VAL A 57 11.68 -4.71 -4.79
CA VAL A 57 13.13 -4.69 -4.60
C VAL A 57 13.48 -4.04 -3.26
N ARG A 58 14.46 -4.62 -2.57
CA ARG A 58 15.07 -4.00 -1.40
C ARG A 58 16.29 -3.19 -1.82
N LEU A 59 16.32 -1.92 -1.42
CA LEU A 59 17.46 -1.03 -1.63
C LEU A 59 18.48 -1.19 -0.49
N GLU A 60 19.74 -0.95 -0.77
CA GLU A 60 20.85 -1.05 0.20
C GLU A 60 20.63 -0.15 1.41
N SER A 61 20.03 1.02 1.20
CA SER A 61 19.64 1.97 2.26
C SER A 61 18.61 1.42 3.26
N GLY A 62 18.14 0.18 3.09
CA GLY A 62 17.10 -0.45 3.91
C GLY A 62 15.67 -0.13 3.46
N CYS A 63 15.52 0.72 2.46
CA CYS A 63 14.23 1.02 1.83
C CYS A 63 13.76 -0.09 0.88
N THR A 64 12.52 0.04 0.42
CA THR A 64 11.97 -0.78 -0.66
C THR A 64 11.62 0.10 -1.86
N GLY A 65 11.66 -0.50 -3.02
CA GLY A 65 11.18 0.07 -4.27
C GLY A 65 10.36 -0.94 -5.04
N SER A 66 9.80 -0.52 -6.15
CA SER A 66 9.06 -1.39 -7.07
C SER A 66 9.48 -1.13 -8.51
N PHE A 67 9.76 -2.19 -9.26
CA PHE A 67 9.90 -2.10 -10.71
C PHE A 67 8.55 -1.77 -11.34
N VAL A 68 8.49 -0.68 -12.08
CA VAL A 68 7.28 -0.18 -12.72
C VAL A 68 7.37 -0.17 -14.26
N SER A 69 8.50 -0.59 -14.81
CA SER A 69 8.67 -0.81 -16.24
C SER A 69 9.55 -2.02 -16.53
N ALA A 70 9.46 -2.55 -17.76
CA ALA A 70 10.31 -3.63 -18.24
C ALA A 70 11.78 -3.20 -18.44
N GLU A 71 12.02 -1.91 -18.58
CA GLU A 71 13.35 -1.31 -18.78
C GLU A 71 14.08 -1.02 -17.46
N GLY A 72 13.49 -1.44 -16.31
CA GLY A 72 14.14 -1.32 -15.00
C GLY A 72 13.86 -0.02 -14.27
N LEU A 73 12.80 0.74 -14.63
CA LEU A 73 12.39 1.90 -13.85
C LEU A 73 11.88 1.47 -12.47
N ILE A 74 12.46 2.06 -11.42
CA ILE A 74 12.09 1.79 -10.03
C ILE A 74 11.39 3.00 -9.44
N LEU A 75 10.24 2.78 -8.81
CA LEU A 75 9.55 3.74 -7.98
C LEU A 75 9.92 3.50 -6.52
N THR A 76 10.33 4.55 -5.82
CA THR A 76 10.62 4.55 -4.38
C THR A 76 10.31 5.90 -3.77
N ASN A 77 10.50 6.05 -2.45
CA ASN A 77 10.33 7.32 -1.77
C ASN A 77 11.56 8.23 -1.97
N HIS A 78 11.33 9.54 -2.01
CA HIS A 78 12.40 10.52 -2.17
C HIS A 78 13.53 10.36 -1.13
N HIS A 79 13.19 10.20 0.15
CA HIS A 79 14.18 10.03 1.21
C HIS A 79 15.05 8.77 1.06
N CYS A 80 14.59 7.77 0.31
CA CYS A 80 15.35 6.54 0.07
C CYS A 80 16.45 6.71 -0.97
N SER A 81 16.38 7.74 -1.80
CA SER A 81 17.35 8.07 -2.85
C SER A 81 18.11 9.36 -2.61
N ALA A 82 17.68 10.19 -1.64
CA ALA A 82 18.24 11.53 -1.44
C ALA A 82 19.73 11.54 -1.17
N GLU A 83 20.24 10.63 -0.34
CA GLU A 83 21.68 10.53 -0.03
C GLU A 83 22.48 10.17 -1.30
N CYS A 84 22.07 9.13 -2.01
CA CYS A 84 22.71 8.72 -3.26
C CYS A 84 22.66 9.83 -4.32
N LEU A 85 21.55 10.54 -4.45
CA LEU A 85 21.42 11.68 -5.37
C LEU A 85 22.32 12.83 -4.97
N SER A 86 22.48 13.09 -3.65
CA SER A 86 23.41 14.08 -3.13
C SER A 86 24.84 13.74 -3.50
N ASP A 87 25.26 12.50 -3.28
CA ASP A 87 26.63 12.03 -3.55
C ASP A 87 26.98 12.05 -5.05
N LEU A 88 25.98 11.83 -5.90
CA LEU A 88 26.13 11.88 -7.35
C LEU A 88 25.97 13.29 -7.93
N SER A 89 25.54 14.26 -7.13
CA SER A 89 25.38 15.64 -7.57
C SER A 89 26.72 16.36 -7.67
N THR A 90 26.81 17.29 -8.60
CA THR A 90 27.98 18.18 -8.79
C THR A 90 27.51 19.62 -8.82
N ALA A 91 28.47 20.57 -8.73
CA ALA A 91 28.17 22.01 -8.82
C ALA A 91 27.48 22.40 -10.16
N GLN A 92 27.68 21.60 -11.21
CA GLN A 92 27.10 21.82 -12.54
C GLN A 92 25.81 21.03 -12.77
N ARG A 93 25.53 20.03 -11.93
CA ARG A 93 24.36 19.16 -12.06
C ARG A 93 23.84 18.74 -10.69
N ASP A 94 22.84 19.45 -10.21
CA ASP A 94 22.12 19.11 -8.99
C ASP A 94 21.00 18.12 -9.33
N LEU A 95 21.13 16.87 -8.85
CA LEU A 95 20.16 15.80 -9.10
C LEU A 95 19.00 15.82 -8.11
N ILE A 96 19.08 16.61 -7.03
CA ILE A 96 18.00 16.74 -6.04
C ILE A 96 17.01 17.83 -6.45
N ALA A 97 17.52 18.91 -7.06
CA ALA A 97 16.71 20.07 -7.45
C ALA A 97 15.97 19.90 -8.80
N GLN A 98 16.15 18.76 -9.47
CA GLN A 98 15.45 18.43 -10.71
C GLN A 98 14.22 17.60 -10.40
#